data_23b413fa629d4cb317d5e43ce70ba631
#
_entry.id   23b413fa629d4cb317d5e43ce70ba631
#
_cell.length_a   1.000
_cell.length_b   1.000
_cell.length_c   1.000
_cell.angle_alpha   90.00
_cell.angle_beta   90.00
_cell.angle_gamma   90.00
#
_symmetry.space_group_name_H-M   'P 1'
#
loop_
_entity.id
_entity.type
_entity.pdbx_description
1 polymer ?
#
loop_
_entity_poly.entity_id
_entity_poly.type
_entity_poly.pdbx_seq_one_letter_code
_entity_poly.pdbx_strand_id
1 'polypeptide(L)'
;MGAGEGPQGKQGLAETFDLVIKGGTIVNHAGEGLADIGVRGGRIAAIGDFSEGRAGDTIDATGLHVLPGVIDTQVHFREPGLTHKEDLESGSHSAVLGGVAAVFEMPNTKPATTNAQALADKVASAAGRMFCDFAFFVGATRDNVDELPELELLPGAAGIKVFMGSSTGDLLVDDEETLARILAKTRRRASFHAEDEARLKSRTSHQREGDSSSHSDWRDAEAALTATERLVRLASAAGKRVHVLHVSTKEEMALLARHKDVASVEVTPQHLTLEANAAYQALGTKAQMNPPLRNAAHQEGLWWGLTQGVVDVLGSDHAPHTLEEKAKSYPATPSGMPGVQTLVPIMLDHVNAGQLSLARFVDLTSAGPQRIFGIAGKGRIAVGYDADLTVVDLKAEHVIENDWIGSKCGWTPFAGRKVRGWPIGTFVRGRRAMWEGELGEAGGDPVRFSEALPKATA
;
A
#
# COMPACT_ATOMS: atom_id res chain seq x y z
N MET A 1 1.11 44.64 59.06
CA MET A 1 0.24 44.73 57.92
C MET A 1 1.11 44.49 56.68
N GLY A 2 1.07 43.32 56.13
CA GLY A 2 1.77 42.92 54.92
C GLY A 2 0.81 42.03 54.13
N ALA A 3 0.21 42.59 53.08
CA ALA A 3 -0.68 41.85 52.22
C ALA A 3 0.19 40.92 51.34
N GLY A 4 -0.05 39.63 51.44
CA GLY A 4 0.55 38.65 50.57
C GLY A 4 -0.10 38.70 49.20
N GLU A 5 0.71 38.97 48.18
CA GLU A 5 0.32 38.73 46.78
C GLU A 5 0.22 37.24 46.54
N GLY A 6 -0.97 36.76 46.23
CA GLY A 6 -1.21 35.40 45.79
C GLY A 6 -0.54 35.16 44.43
N PRO A 7 -0.21 33.89 44.08
CA PRO A 7 0.42 33.57 42.81
C PRO A 7 -0.54 33.90 41.66
N GLN A 8 -0.12 34.84 40.78
CA GLN A 8 -0.77 35.11 39.52
C GLN A 8 -0.78 33.82 38.70
N GLY A 9 -1.96 33.29 38.48
CA GLY A 9 -2.18 32.16 37.55
C GLY A 9 -1.57 32.49 36.22
N LYS A 10 -0.68 31.62 35.74
CA LYS A 10 -0.24 31.62 34.33
C LYS A 10 -1.50 31.50 33.49
N GLN A 11 -1.94 32.57 32.87
CA GLN A 11 -2.84 32.49 31.74
C GLN A 11 -2.10 31.71 30.65
N GLY A 12 -2.41 30.42 30.52
CA GLY A 12 -1.99 29.61 29.41
C GLY A 12 -2.55 30.26 28.14
N LEU A 13 -1.68 30.73 27.24
CA LEU A 13 -2.09 31.10 25.90
C LEU A 13 -2.79 29.86 25.31
N ALA A 14 -4.07 30.02 24.97
CA ALA A 14 -4.82 28.93 24.31
C ALA A 14 -4.00 28.45 23.09
N GLU A 15 -3.67 27.18 23.06
CA GLU A 15 -2.95 26.61 21.92
C GLU A 15 -3.76 26.85 20.65
N THR A 16 -3.10 27.34 19.59
CA THR A 16 -3.71 27.60 18.29
C THR A 16 -3.30 26.50 17.33
N PHE A 17 -4.24 25.83 16.71
CA PHE A 17 -4.04 24.79 15.72
C PHE A 17 -4.55 25.21 14.34
N ASP A 18 -4.00 24.66 13.28
CA ASP A 18 -4.51 24.83 11.93
C ASP A 18 -5.79 24.00 11.76
N LEU A 19 -5.79 22.78 12.33
CA LEU A 19 -6.90 21.84 12.33
C LEU A 19 -6.99 21.16 13.69
N VAL A 20 -8.22 20.93 14.17
CA VAL A 20 -8.50 20.01 15.29
C VAL A 20 -9.49 18.95 14.85
N ILE A 21 -9.17 17.69 15.09
CA ILE A 21 -10.10 16.56 14.96
C ILE A 21 -10.57 16.19 16.35
N LYS A 22 -11.88 16.32 16.62
CA LYS A 22 -12.48 16.20 17.95
C LYS A 22 -13.29 14.93 18.13
N GLY A 23 -13.27 14.38 19.33
CA GLY A 23 -14.22 13.36 19.82
C GLY A 23 -14.08 12.00 19.15
N GLY A 24 -13.04 11.76 18.34
CA GLY A 24 -12.82 10.50 17.66
C GLY A 24 -12.12 9.45 18.55
N THR A 25 -12.35 8.19 18.29
CA THR A 25 -11.54 7.10 18.85
C THR A 25 -10.25 6.99 18.04
N ILE A 26 -9.13 7.42 18.61
CA ILE A 26 -7.80 7.26 18.00
C ILE A 26 -7.39 5.80 18.11
N VAL A 27 -6.97 5.19 17.00
CA VAL A 27 -6.49 3.80 16.96
C VAL A 27 -5.08 3.77 16.41
N ASN A 28 -4.12 3.37 17.23
CA ASN A 28 -2.78 2.99 16.80
C ASN A 28 -2.64 1.45 16.84
N HIS A 29 -1.58 0.92 16.23
CA HIS A 29 -1.26 -0.52 16.28
C HIS A 29 -1.04 -1.06 17.72
N ALA A 30 -0.76 -0.18 18.68
CA ALA A 30 -0.47 -0.52 20.07
C ALA A 30 -1.65 -0.27 21.02
N GLY A 31 -2.78 0.26 20.54
CA GLY A 31 -3.94 0.53 21.38
C GLY A 31 -4.83 1.63 20.83
N GLU A 32 -5.96 1.85 21.51
CA GLU A 32 -6.97 2.84 21.13
C GLU A 32 -7.42 3.67 22.34
N GLY A 33 -7.96 4.86 22.09
CA GLY A 33 -8.50 5.73 23.12
C GLY A 33 -9.19 6.97 22.54
N LEU A 34 -10.11 7.55 23.32
CA LEU A 34 -10.75 8.81 22.98
C LEU A 34 -9.78 9.98 23.24
N ALA A 35 -9.53 10.78 22.21
CA ALA A 35 -8.80 12.05 22.35
C ALA A 35 -9.00 12.91 21.12
N ASP A 36 -8.74 14.21 21.26
CA ASP A 36 -8.65 15.14 20.14
C ASP A 36 -7.23 15.17 19.58
N ILE A 37 -7.10 15.51 18.29
CA ILE A 37 -5.80 15.67 17.60
C ILE A 37 -5.70 17.13 17.16
N GLY A 38 -4.70 17.85 17.71
CA GLY A 38 -4.34 19.20 17.28
C GLY A 38 -3.21 19.18 16.25
N VAL A 39 -3.44 19.79 15.09
CA VAL A 39 -2.50 19.84 13.96
C VAL A 39 -1.95 21.24 13.78
N ARG A 40 -0.64 21.37 13.54
CA ARG A 40 0.03 22.65 13.22
C ARG A 40 1.14 22.40 12.21
N GLY A 41 1.18 23.19 11.12
CA GLY A 41 2.20 23.08 10.08
C GLY A 41 2.25 21.68 9.45
N GLY A 42 1.10 21.04 9.27
CA GLY A 42 0.99 19.70 8.69
C GLY A 42 1.39 18.55 9.61
N ARG A 43 1.69 18.81 10.89
CA ARG A 43 2.12 17.81 11.88
C ARG A 43 1.17 17.73 13.06
N ILE A 44 1.11 16.55 13.66
CA ILE A 44 0.43 16.37 14.95
C ILE A 44 1.23 17.14 16.01
N ALA A 45 0.65 18.25 16.50
CA ALA A 45 1.28 19.11 17.49
C ALA A 45 0.92 18.68 18.93
N ALA A 46 -0.31 18.18 19.12
CA ALA A 46 -0.76 17.71 20.43
C ALA A 46 -1.86 16.65 20.28
N ILE A 47 -2.02 15.83 21.32
CA ILE A 47 -3.09 14.83 21.47
C ILE A 47 -3.63 15.01 22.90
N GLY A 48 -4.95 15.20 23.05
CA GLY A 48 -5.55 15.43 24.37
C GLY A 48 -6.99 15.89 24.27
N ASP A 49 -7.43 16.69 25.22
CA ASP A 49 -8.75 17.37 25.24
C ASP A 49 -8.55 18.85 24.85
N PHE A 50 -9.14 19.27 23.75
CA PHE A 50 -9.06 20.64 23.22
C PHE A 50 -10.42 21.32 23.19
N SER A 51 -11.29 21.05 24.16
CA SER A 51 -12.63 21.65 24.26
C SER A 51 -12.61 23.18 24.19
N GLU A 52 -11.54 23.83 24.72
CA GLU A 52 -11.35 25.29 24.69
C GLU A 52 -10.29 25.76 23.66
N GLY A 53 -9.70 24.85 22.86
CA GLY A 53 -8.68 25.16 21.86
C GLY A 53 -9.22 25.99 20.70
N ARG A 54 -8.42 26.97 20.21
CA ARG A 54 -8.71 27.69 18.98
C ARG A 54 -8.11 26.94 17.78
N ALA A 55 -8.92 26.69 16.76
CA ALA A 55 -8.50 26.08 15.51
C ALA A 55 -8.94 26.91 14.31
N GLY A 56 -8.17 26.85 13.23
CA GLY A 56 -8.56 27.41 11.94
C GLY A 56 -9.70 26.59 11.33
N ASP A 57 -9.64 25.25 11.46
CA ASP A 57 -10.70 24.31 11.06
C ASP A 57 -10.93 23.27 12.17
N THR A 58 -12.14 22.74 12.27
CA THR A 58 -12.50 21.71 13.25
C THR A 58 -13.37 20.65 12.60
N ILE A 59 -12.96 19.39 12.76
CA ILE A 59 -13.69 18.22 12.30
C ILE A 59 -14.27 17.50 13.53
N ASP A 60 -15.57 17.29 13.54
CA ASP A 60 -16.24 16.43 14.51
C ASP A 60 -16.12 14.97 14.06
N ALA A 61 -15.34 14.18 14.79
CA ALA A 61 -15.16 12.75 14.57
C ALA A 61 -15.89 11.91 15.65
N THR A 62 -16.88 12.48 16.34
CA THR A 62 -17.64 11.77 17.37
C THR A 62 -18.30 10.52 16.79
N GLY A 63 -18.01 9.38 17.41
CA GLY A 63 -18.50 8.07 16.97
C GLY A 63 -17.70 7.43 15.81
N LEU A 64 -16.72 8.14 15.26
CA LEU A 64 -15.80 7.68 14.24
C LEU A 64 -14.48 7.19 14.84
N HIS A 65 -13.72 6.43 14.05
CA HIS A 65 -12.37 6.01 14.40
C HIS A 65 -11.35 6.76 13.55
N VAL A 66 -10.30 7.27 14.20
CA VAL A 66 -9.21 8.00 13.55
C VAL A 66 -7.96 7.12 13.57
N LEU A 67 -7.55 6.70 12.39
CA LEU A 67 -6.39 5.83 12.17
C LEU A 67 -5.22 6.68 11.67
N PRO A 68 -3.95 6.24 11.86
CA PRO A 68 -2.85 6.79 11.07
C PRO A 68 -3.15 6.61 9.59
N GLY A 69 -2.76 7.56 8.76
CA GLY A 69 -2.98 7.47 7.33
C GLY A 69 -2.54 6.13 6.76
N VAL A 70 -3.43 5.49 6.03
CA VAL A 70 -3.16 4.21 5.35
C VAL A 70 -2.11 4.43 4.26
N ILE A 71 -1.13 3.54 4.19
CA ILE A 71 -0.03 3.54 3.22
C ILE A 71 -0.16 2.28 2.37
N ASP A 72 -0.46 2.44 1.09
CA ASP A 72 -0.48 1.34 0.12
C ASP A 72 0.89 1.25 -0.57
N THR A 73 1.63 0.20 -0.26
CA THR A 73 3.02 0.02 -0.71
C THR A 73 3.14 -0.60 -2.09
N GLN A 74 2.02 -0.86 -2.78
CA GLN A 74 2.04 -1.49 -4.10
C GLN A 74 0.88 -1.02 -4.98
N VAL A 75 1.18 -0.03 -5.87
CA VAL A 75 0.24 0.43 -6.89
C VAL A 75 0.90 0.58 -8.25
N HIS A 76 0.11 0.54 -9.33
CA HIS A 76 0.54 0.73 -10.72
C HIS A 76 -0.30 1.83 -11.35
N PHE A 77 0.08 3.10 -11.20
CA PHE A 77 -0.63 4.24 -11.77
C PHE A 77 -0.31 4.51 -13.23
N ARG A 78 0.47 3.63 -13.86
CA ARG A 78 0.64 3.54 -15.32
C ARG A 78 1.30 4.74 -16.00
N GLU A 79 1.57 5.83 -15.34
CA GLU A 79 2.26 7.00 -15.87
C GLU A 79 3.76 6.93 -15.55
N PRO A 80 4.61 7.17 -16.57
CA PRO A 80 4.34 7.57 -17.94
C PRO A 80 3.93 6.40 -18.86
N GLY A 81 3.34 6.76 -20.01
CA GLY A 81 3.22 5.93 -21.21
C GLY A 81 2.00 5.03 -21.32
N LEU A 82 1.27 4.77 -20.22
CA LEU A 82 0.06 3.94 -20.24
C LEU A 82 -1.15 4.69 -19.64
N THR A 83 -1.18 6.01 -19.79
CA THR A 83 -2.13 6.93 -19.14
C THR A 83 -3.58 6.77 -19.60
N HIS A 84 -3.83 5.98 -20.63
CA HIS A 84 -5.19 5.57 -21.01
C HIS A 84 -5.83 4.61 -20.00
N LYS A 85 -5.01 3.91 -19.19
CA LYS A 85 -5.49 2.98 -18.14
C LYS A 85 -5.65 3.66 -16.79
N GLU A 86 -4.65 4.48 -16.46
CA GLU A 86 -4.54 5.22 -15.19
C GLU A 86 -3.46 6.28 -15.32
N ASP A 87 -3.51 7.34 -14.52
CA ASP A 87 -2.41 8.27 -14.33
C ASP A 87 -2.21 8.62 -12.85
N LEU A 88 -1.19 9.42 -12.55
CA LEU A 88 -0.85 9.79 -11.18
C LEU A 88 -1.97 10.57 -10.49
N GLU A 89 -2.70 11.39 -11.22
CA GLU A 89 -3.82 12.18 -10.69
C GLU A 89 -5.01 11.28 -10.35
N SER A 90 -5.54 10.54 -11.33
CA SER A 90 -6.72 9.69 -11.14
C SER A 90 -6.46 8.51 -10.19
N GLY A 91 -5.25 7.92 -10.21
CA GLY A 91 -4.86 6.90 -9.26
C GLY A 91 -4.81 7.44 -7.82
N SER A 92 -4.29 8.66 -7.62
CA SER A 92 -4.28 9.29 -6.29
C SER A 92 -5.66 9.78 -5.82
N HIS A 93 -6.56 10.20 -6.74
CA HIS A 93 -7.99 10.39 -6.43
C HIS A 93 -8.59 9.11 -5.84
N SER A 94 -8.40 8.01 -6.57
CA SER A 94 -8.87 6.68 -6.15
C SER A 94 -8.33 6.30 -4.76
N ALA A 95 -7.04 6.57 -4.52
CA ALA A 95 -6.40 6.31 -3.24
C ALA A 95 -7.08 7.08 -2.08
N VAL A 96 -7.21 8.41 -2.19
CA VAL A 96 -7.79 9.21 -1.09
C VAL A 96 -9.28 8.97 -0.90
N LEU A 97 -10.05 8.69 -1.97
CA LEU A 97 -11.45 8.27 -1.86
C LEU A 97 -11.58 6.95 -1.09
N GLY A 98 -10.60 6.08 -1.22
CA GLY A 98 -10.51 4.82 -0.48
C GLY A 98 -9.92 4.92 0.93
N GLY A 99 -9.52 6.12 1.40
CA GLY A 99 -8.91 6.27 2.73
C GLY A 99 -7.39 6.13 2.75
N VAL A 100 -6.71 6.07 1.61
CA VAL A 100 -5.25 5.89 1.50
C VAL A 100 -4.55 7.25 1.42
N ALA A 101 -3.64 7.51 2.36
CA ALA A 101 -2.94 8.79 2.48
C ALA A 101 -1.55 8.81 1.81
N ALA A 102 -0.97 7.66 1.50
CA ALA A 102 0.28 7.55 0.78
C ALA A 102 0.35 6.28 -0.07
N VAL A 103 1.04 6.35 -1.20
CA VAL A 103 1.18 5.22 -2.13
C VAL A 103 2.63 5.03 -2.58
N PHE A 104 3.02 3.77 -2.85
CA PHE A 104 4.31 3.44 -3.48
C PHE A 104 4.05 2.82 -4.84
N GLU A 105 4.44 3.54 -5.89
CA GLU A 105 4.14 3.17 -7.28
C GLU A 105 5.28 2.36 -7.91
N MET A 106 4.91 1.33 -8.62
CA MET A 106 5.80 0.35 -9.25
C MET A 106 6.47 0.87 -10.53
N PRO A 107 7.66 0.34 -10.88
CA PRO A 107 8.51 0.92 -11.93
C PRO A 107 8.13 0.52 -13.37
N ASN A 108 7.18 -0.40 -13.58
CA ASN A 108 6.85 -0.97 -14.88
C ASN A 108 5.93 -0.07 -15.73
N THR A 109 6.40 1.13 -15.99
CA THR A 109 5.82 2.17 -16.85
C THR A 109 6.52 2.20 -18.23
N LYS A 110 6.17 3.12 -19.11
CA LYS A 110 6.80 3.29 -20.45
C LYS A 110 7.22 4.74 -20.67
N PRO A 111 8.52 5.06 -20.54
CA PRO A 111 9.61 4.16 -20.15
C PRO A 111 9.51 3.65 -18.74
N ALA A 112 10.20 2.54 -18.44
CA ALA A 112 10.31 2.01 -17.10
C ALA A 112 11.19 2.90 -16.20
N THR A 113 10.90 2.96 -14.90
CA THR A 113 11.68 3.77 -13.94
C THR A 113 12.91 2.97 -13.50
N THR A 114 14.02 3.05 -14.25
CA THR A 114 15.23 2.24 -14.03
C THR A 114 16.50 3.05 -13.81
N ASN A 115 16.42 4.38 -13.87
CA ASN A 115 17.55 5.28 -13.71
C ASN A 115 17.14 6.58 -13.03
N ALA A 116 18.11 7.42 -12.69
CA ALA A 116 17.91 8.67 -11.95
C ALA A 116 17.01 9.68 -12.72
N GLN A 117 17.17 9.78 -14.05
CA GLN A 117 16.37 10.71 -14.85
C GLN A 117 14.90 10.30 -14.90
N ALA A 118 14.62 9.02 -15.15
CA ALA A 118 13.25 8.50 -15.17
C ALA A 118 12.55 8.68 -13.82
N LEU A 119 13.26 8.50 -12.70
CA LEU A 119 12.74 8.77 -11.36
C LEU A 119 12.46 10.27 -11.16
N ALA A 120 13.39 11.14 -11.52
CA ALA A 120 13.24 12.59 -11.38
C ALA A 120 12.07 13.13 -12.22
N ASP A 121 11.92 12.65 -13.46
CA ASP A 121 10.81 13.02 -14.34
C ASP A 121 9.47 12.59 -13.76
N LYS A 122 9.40 11.38 -13.16
CA LYS A 122 8.19 10.88 -12.51
C LYS A 122 7.83 11.68 -11.27
N VAL A 123 8.82 12.03 -10.43
CA VAL A 123 8.62 12.91 -9.26
C VAL A 123 8.12 14.29 -9.71
N ALA A 124 8.70 14.87 -10.75
CA ALA A 124 8.25 16.15 -11.31
C ALA A 124 6.81 16.07 -11.86
N SER A 125 6.46 14.96 -12.51
CA SER A 125 5.09 14.74 -13.02
C SER A 125 4.05 14.59 -11.90
N ALA A 126 4.44 14.10 -10.73
CA ALA A 126 3.57 13.92 -9.57
C ALA A 126 3.31 15.24 -8.83
N ALA A 127 4.28 16.14 -8.82
CA ALA A 127 4.24 17.38 -8.04
C ALA A 127 3.03 18.25 -8.41
N GLY A 128 2.23 18.60 -7.38
CA GLY A 128 1.03 19.43 -7.53
C GLY A 128 -0.17 18.73 -8.19
N ARG A 129 -0.06 17.44 -8.54
CA ARG A 129 -1.13 16.66 -9.17
C ARG A 129 -1.66 15.54 -8.28
N MET A 130 -0.81 14.92 -7.48
CA MET A 130 -1.23 13.84 -6.60
C MET A 130 -1.94 14.34 -5.35
N PHE A 131 -2.99 13.64 -4.95
CA PHE A 131 -3.82 13.94 -3.78
C PHE A 131 -3.28 13.32 -2.50
N CYS A 132 -2.57 12.20 -2.61
CA CYS A 132 -1.86 11.54 -1.50
C CYS A 132 -0.35 11.70 -1.64
N ASP A 133 0.39 11.47 -0.56
CA ASP A 133 1.85 11.40 -0.60
C ASP A 133 2.31 10.18 -1.40
N PHE A 134 3.50 10.23 -1.97
CA PHE A 134 3.96 9.23 -2.92
C PHE A 134 5.44 8.88 -2.80
N ALA A 135 5.79 7.68 -3.23
CA ALA A 135 7.15 7.29 -3.55
C ALA A 135 7.14 6.34 -4.76
N PHE A 136 8.25 6.27 -5.47
CA PHE A 136 8.39 5.48 -6.69
C PHE A 136 9.48 4.42 -6.53
N PHE A 137 9.16 3.17 -6.85
CA PHE A 137 10.19 2.14 -6.92
C PHE A 137 11.06 2.32 -8.17
N VAL A 138 12.36 2.05 -8.01
CA VAL A 138 13.28 1.88 -9.13
C VAL A 138 13.35 0.40 -9.48
N GLY A 139 13.14 0.07 -10.75
CA GLY A 139 13.23 -1.29 -11.27
C GLY A 139 14.67 -1.74 -11.40
N ALA A 140 15.01 -2.89 -10.81
CA ALA A 140 16.27 -3.54 -11.06
C ALA A 140 16.25 -4.22 -12.44
N THR A 141 17.35 -4.12 -13.15
CA THR A 141 17.63 -4.80 -14.42
C THR A 141 19.03 -5.40 -14.37
N ARG A 142 19.40 -6.19 -15.37
CA ARG A 142 20.77 -6.72 -15.50
C ARG A 142 21.80 -5.61 -15.68
N ASP A 143 21.39 -4.48 -16.27
CA ASP A 143 22.29 -3.40 -16.71
C ASP A 143 22.52 -2.36 -15.62
N ASN A 144 21.55 -2.13 -14.68
CA ASN A 144 21.64 -1.06 -13.69
C ASN A 144 22.08 -1.52 -12.28
N VAL A 145 22.49 -2.78 -12.10
CA VAL A 145 22.82 -3.35 -10.77
C VAL A 145 23.80 -2.50 -9.99
N ASP A 146 24.81 -1.94 -10.65
CA ASP A 146 25.87 -1.18 -9.98
C ASP A 146 25.41 0.23 -9.57
N GLU A 147 24.32 0.75 -10.14
CA GLU A 147 23.72 2.04 -9.83
C GLU A 147 22.68 1.96 -8.69
N LEU A 148 22.12 0.78 -8.41
CA LEU A 148 21.02 0.59 -7.45
C LEU A 148 21.29 1.21 -6.07
N PRO A 149 22.51 1.13 -5.47
CA PRO A 149 22.78 1.70 -4.15
C PRO A 149 22.64 3.22 -4.07
N GLU A 150 22.76 3.91 -5.19
CA GLU A 150 22.62 5.36 -5.30
C GLU A 150 21.18 5.71 -5.67
N LEU A 151 20.58 4.96 -6.61
CA LEU A 151 19.21 5.18 -7.07
C LEU A 151 18.19 5.05 -5.95
N GLU A 152 18.33 4.05 -5.07
CA GLU A 152 17.38 3.82 -3.98
C GLU A 152 17.35 4.93 -2.91
N LEU A 153 18.37 5.80 -2.88
CA LEU A 153 18.48 6.92 -1.93
C LEU A 153 18.07 8.27 -2.52
N LEU A 154 17.76 8.32 -3.81
CA LEU A 154 17.31 9.56 -4.46
C LEU A 154 15.98 10.05 -3.89
N PRO A 155 15.73 11.37 -3.89
CA PRO A 155 14.44 11.92 -3.52
C PRO A 155 13.28 11.28 -4.30
N GLY A 156 12.24 10.83 -3.58
CA GLY A 156 11.10 10.15 -4.18
C GLY A 156 11.27 8.65 -4.42
N ALA A 157 12.47 8.07 -4.20
CA ALA A 157 12.69 6.65 -4.32
C ALA A 157 12.11 5.87 -3.13
N ALA A 158 11.18 4.93 -3.37
CA ALA A 158 10.67 4.00 -2.36
C ALA A 158 11.69 2.91 -2.00
N GLY A 159 12.56 2.55 -2.94
CA GLY A 159 13.51 1.47 -2.90
C GLY A 159 13.60 0.75 -4.25
N ILE A 160 14.07 -0.49 -4.22
CA ILE A 160 14.28 -1.30 -5.43
C ILE A 160 13.19 -2.34 -5.57
N LYS A 161 12.63 -2.47 -6.79
CA LYS A 161 11.68 -3.52 -7.20
C LYS A 161 12.35 -4.48 -8.16
N VAL A 162 12.17 -5.78 -7.92
CA VAL A 162 12.68 -6.88 -8.75
C VAL A 162 11.53 -7.78 -9.20
N PHE A 163 11.50 -8.14 -10.48
CA PHE A 163 10.58 -9.12 -11.04
C PHE A 163 11.34 -10.41 -11.36
N MET A 164 11.09 -11.47 -10.59
CA MET A 164 11.72 -12.79 -10.81
C MET A 164 10.95 -13.65 -11.83
N GLY A 165 9.72 -13.27 -12.16
CA GLY A 165 8.88 -13.89 -13.17
C GLY A 165 8.21 -12.84 -14.05
N SER A 166 7.87 -13.21 -15.28
CA SER A 166 7.19 -12.33 -16.25
C SER A 166 5.83 -11.90 -15.73
N SER A 167 5.61 -10.61 -15.64
CA SER A 167 4.34 -9.98 -15.32
C SER A 167 4.02 -8.96 -16.42
N THR A 168 4.15 -7.66 -16.13
CA THR A 168 3.94 -6.59 -17.13
C THR A 168 5.22 -5.79 -17.31
N GLY A 169 5.65 -5.56 -18.56
CA GLY A 169 6.87 -4.80 -18.90
C GLY A 169 8.13 -5.66 -19.01
N ASP A 170 9.29 -5.01 -19.23
CA ASP A 170 10.56 -5.63 -19.64
C ASP A 170 11.59 -5.65 -18.48
N LEU A 171 11.14 -5.82 -17.23
CA LEU A 171 11.97 -5.74 -16.03
C LEU A 171 12.29 -7.11 -15.42
N LEU A 172 12.35 -8.17 -16.27
CA LEU A 172 12.60 -9.52 -15.80
C LEU A 172 14.05 -9.74 -15.38
N VAL A 173 14.24 -10.24 -14.14
CA VAL A 173 15.52 -10.73 -13.60
C VAL A 173 15.29 -12.15 -13.06
N ASP A 174 15.53 -13.16 -13.89
CA ASP A 174 15.25 -14.56 -13.62
C ASP A 174 16.50 -15.42 -13.29
N ASP A 175 17.71 -14.88 -13.49
CA ASP A 175 18.96 -15.58 -13.21
C ASP A 175 19.52 -15.29 -11.81
N GLU A 176 20.08 -16.33 -11.19
CA GLU A 176 20.60 -16.27 -9.81
C GLU A 176 21.82 -15.35 -9.66
N GLU A 177 22.65 -15.23 -10.68
CA GLU A 177 23.84 -14.37 -10.63
C GLU A 177 23.45 -12.90 -10.48
N THR A 178 22.54 -12.44 -11.33
CA THR A 178 22.04 -11.07 -11.26
C THR A 178 21.27 -10.83 -9.96
N LEU A 179 20.43 -11.76 -9.51
CA LEU A 179 19.73 -11.67 -8.23
C LEU A 179 20.70 -11.54 -7.04
N ALA A 180 21.75 -12.35 -7.01
CA ALA A 180 22.77 -12.29 -5.97
C ALA A 180 23.52 -10.94 -5.98
N ARG A 181 23.85 -10.42 -7.17
CA ARG A 181 24.47 -9.10 -7.32
C ARG A 181 23.55 -7.97 -6.83
N ILE A 182 22.27 -7.99 -7.18
CA ILE A 182 21.28 -7.03 -6.70
C ILE A 182 21.21 -7.05 -5.17
N LEU A 183 21.08 -8.24 -4.56
CA LEU A 183 21.04 -8.40 -3.12
C LEU A 183 22.33 -7.89 -2.44
N ALA A 184 23.50 -8.16 -3.02
CA ALA A 184 24.77 -7.69 -2.48
C ALA A 184 24.88 -6.16 -2.49
N LYS A 185 24.34 -5.51 -3.52
CA LYS A 185 24.46 -4.06 -3.76
C LYS A 185 23.44 -3.23 -3.01
N THR A 186 22.16 -3.64 -2.97
CA THR A 186 21.10 -2.85 -2.36
C THR A 186 21.32 -2.63 -0.86
N ARG A 187 20.99 -1.44 -0.37
CA ARG A 187 21.11 -1.04 1.05
C ARG A 187 19.77 -1.21 1.78
N ARG A 188 18.69 -0.74 1.14
CA ARG A 188 17.33 -0.89 1.64
C ARG A 188 16.81 -2.29 1.34
N ARG A 189 15.71 -2.63 1.96
CA ARG A 189 14.99 -3.86 1.69
C ARG A 189 14.37 -3.80 0.30
N ALA A 190 14.89 -4.57 -0.64
CA ALA A 190 14.31 -4.68 -1.99
C ALA A 190 13.02 -5.49 -1.97
N SER A 191 12.08 -5.14 -2.85
CA SER A 191 10.75 -5.76 -2.98
C SER A 191 10.71 -6.67 -4.21
N PHE A 192 10.17 -7.88 -4.06
CA PHE A 192 10.24 -8.92 -5.08
C PHE A 192 8.85 -9.43 -5.48
N HIS A 193 8.59 -9.44 -6.79
CA HIS A 193 7.58 -10.31 -7.39
C HIS A 193 8.22 -11.68 -7.61
N ALA A 194 7.78 -12.69 -6.86
CA ALA A 194 8.41 -14.00 -6.80
C ALA A 194 7.54 -15.07 -7.49
N GLU A 195 7.72 -15.25 -8.79
CA GLU A 195 7.23 -16.39 -9.56
C GLU A 195 8.39 -16.94 -10.42
N ASP A 196 8.51 -18.25 -10.54
CA ASP A 196 9.62 -18.90 -11.26
C ASP A 196 9.41 -18.88 -12.78
N GLU A 197 10.17 -18.08 -13.48
CA GLU A 197 10.05 -17.87 -14.93
C GLU A 197 10.26 -19.16 -15.72
N ALA A 198 11.19 -20.03 -15.32
CA ALA A 198 11.45 -21.30 -16.00
C ALA A 198 10.22 -22.21 -15.92
N ARG A 199 9.58 -22.27 -14.74
CA ARG A 199 8.34 -23.01 -14.55
C ARG A 199 7.19 -22.39 -15.35
N LEU A 200 7.03 -21.06 -15.34
CA LEU A 200 6.00 -20.40 -16.15
C LEU A 200 6.13 -20.75 -17.63
N LYS A 201 7.35 -20.69 -18.19
CA LYS A 201 7.64 -21.07 -19.59
C LYS A 201 7.32 -22.55 -19.86
N SER A 202 7.70 -23.46 -18.95
CA SER A 202 7.44 -24.90 -19.12
C SER A 202 5.96 -25.26 -19.06
N ARG A 203 5.14 -24.42 -18.42
CA ARG A 203 3.71 -24.64 -18.21
C ARG A 203 2.80 -23.86 -19.17
N THR A 204 3.34 -23.19 -20.16
CA THR A 204 2.55 -22.40 -21.15
C THR A 204 1.43 -23.22 -21.78
N SER A 205 1.60 -24.54 -21.97
CA SER A 205 0.57 -25.45 -22.51
C SER A 205 -0.67 -25.60 -21.60
N HIS A 206 -0.61 -25.16 -20.33
CA HIS A 206 -1.77 -25.14 -19.45
C HIS A 206 -2.70 -23.95 -19.67
N GLN A 207 -2.28 -22.95 -20.45
CA GLN A 207 -3.16 -21.88 -20.90
C GLN A 207 -4.19 -22.45 -21.88
N ARG A 208 -5.47 -22.35 -21.53
CA ARG A 208 -6.56 -22.75 -22.42
C ARG A 208 -7.21 -21.52 -23.05
N GLU A 209 -7.22 -21.43 -24.36
CA GLU A 209 -7.82 -20.31 -25.06
C GLU A 209 -9.30 -20.11 -24.67
N GLY A 210 -9.67 -18.87 -24.36
CA GLY A 210 -11.03 -18.52 -23.91
C GLY A 210 -11.34 -18.87 -22.46
N ASP A 211 -10.49 -19.62 -21.77
CA ASP A 211 -10.70 -20.04 -20.37
C ASP A 211 -9.75 -19.33 -19.42
N SER A 212 -10.18 -18.19 -18.85
CA SER A 212 -9.38 -17.41 -17.91
C SER A 212 -9.11 -18.15 -16.58
N SER A 213 -9.89 -19.17 -16.21
CA SER A 213 -9.64 -19.96 -14.99
C SER A 213 -8.34 -20.77 -15.09
N SER A 214 -7.92 -21.12 -16.30
CA SER A 214 -6.66 -21.81 -16.56
C SER A 214 -5.41 -20.97 -16.25
N HIS A 215 -5.58 -19.69 -15.95
CA HIS A 215 -4.49 -18.81 -15.54
C HIS A 215 -3.81 -19.31 -14.26
N SER A 216 -4.58 -19.78 -13.30
CA SER A 216 -4.06 -20.37 -12.06
C SER A 216 -3.45 -21.76 -12.26
N ASP A 217 -3.83 -22.49 -13.31
CA ASP A 217 -3.19 -23.75 -13.68
C ASP A 217 -1.82 -23.50 -14.32
N TRP A 218 -1.69 -22.47 -15.14
CA TRP A 218 -0.44 -22.05 -15.75
C TRP A 218 0.54 -21.49 -14.71
N ARG A 219 0.12 -20.49 -13.94
CA ARG A 219 0.90 -19.84 -12.88
C ARG A 219 0.57 -20.52 -11.54
N ASP A 220 0.99 -21.77 -11.40
CA ASP A 220 0.61 -22.60 -10.27
C ASP A 220 1.30 -22.20 -8.95
N ALA A 221 0.88 -22.80 -7.83
CA ALA A 221 1.42 -22.51 -6.51
C ALA A 221 2.91 -22.82 -6.39
N GLU A 222 3.39 -23.85 -7.13
CA GLU A 222 4.79 -24.25 -7.15
C GLU A 222 5.68 -23.18 -7.82
N ALA A 223 5.16 -22.44 -8.82
CA ALA A 223 5.91 -21.35 -9.44
C ALA A 223 6.22 -20.23 -8.42
N ALA A 224 5.27 -19.92 -7.55
CA ALA A 224 5.45 -18.95 -6.48
C ALA A 224 6.39 -19.48 -5.38
N LEU A 225 6.17 -20.72 -4.93
CA LEU A 225 6.99 -21.34 -3.88
C LEU A 225 8.47 -21.45 -4.30
N THR A 226 8.75 -21.99 -5.49
CA THR A 226 10.12 -22.18 -6.01
C THR A 226 10.89 -20.86 -6.09
N ALA A 227 10.23 -19.78 -6.56
CA ALA A 227 10.85 -18.46 -6.61
C ALA A 227 11.10 -17.88 -5.21
N THR A 228 10.15 -18.05 -4.29
CA THR A 228 10.27 -17.58 -2.90
C THR A 228 11.36 -18.35 -2.14
N GLU A 229 11.48 -19.67 -2.32
CA GLU A 229 12.58 -20.48 -1.75
C GLU A 229 13.94 -20.02 -2.26
N ARG A 230 14.07 -19.81 -3.58
CA ARG A 230 15.29 -19.27 -4.20
C ARG A 230 15.65 -17.90 -3.62
N LEU A 231 14.67 -17.00 -3.52
CA LEU A 231 14.88 -15.67 -2.96
C LEU A 231 15.36 -15.71 -1.51
N VAL A 232 14.70 -16.48 -0.66
CA VAL A 232 15.07 -16.63 0.77
C VAL A 232 16.48 -17.20 0.90
N ARG A 233 16.83 -18.22 0.11
CA ARG A 233 18.18 -18.81 0.09
C ARG A 233 19.25 -17.80 -0.30
N LEU A 234 19.04 -17.04 -1.38
CA LEU A 234 19.98 -16.03 -1.85
C LEU A 234 20.10 -14.85 -0.88
N ALA A 235 18.99 -14.39 -0.31
CA ALA A 235 18.98 -13.31 0.66
C ALA A 235 19.68 -13.71 1.96
N SER A 236 19.45 -14.93 2.45
CA SER A 236 20.15 -15.48 3.61
C SER A 236 21.66 -15.56 3.37
N ALA A 237 22.09 -16.08 2.21
CA ALA A 237 23.50 -16.17 1.84
C ALA A 237 24.17 -14.78 1.74
N ALA A 238 23.43 -13.76 1.28
CA ALA A 238 23.90 -12.38 1.19
C ALA A 238 23.83 -11.60 2.53
N GLY A 239 23.23 -12.18 3.57
CA GLY A 239 22.96 -11.47 4.84
C GLY A 239 22.02 -10.28 4.67
N LYS A 240 21.06 -10.34 3.72
CA LYS A 240 20.15 -9.24 3.36
C LYS A 240 18.71 -9.57 3.74
N ARG A 241 17.96 -8.52 4.05
CA ARG A 241 16.52 -8.61 4.26
C ARG A 241 15.78 -8.20 3.00
N VAL A 242 14.73 -8.96 2.66
CA VAL A 242 13.91 -8.75 1.47
C VAL A 242 12.43 -8.56 1.82
N HIS A 243 11.65 -8.05 0.88
CA HIS A 243 10.20 -7.96 0.99
C HIS A 243 9.56 -8.76 -0.14
N VAL A 244 8.76 -9.75 0.23
CA VAL A 244 8.02 -10.59 -0.71
C VAL A 244 6.63 -10.02 -0.88
N LEU A 245 6.34 -9.51 -2.09
CA LEU A 245 5.09 -8.88 -2.45
C LEU A 245 3.99 -9.91 -2.70
N HIS A 246 2.74 -9.52 -2.47
CA HIS A 246 1.51 -10.26 -2.87
C HIS A 246 1.61 -11.78 -2.75
N VAL A 247 2.12 -12.29 -1.63
CA VAL A 247 2.19 -13.74 -1.35
C VAL A 247 0.80 -14.37 -1.51
N SER A 248 0.70 -15.44 -2.29
CA SER A 248 -0.57 -16.00 -2.73
C SER A 248 -0.82 -17.45 -2.25
N THR A 249 0.18 -18.13 -1.69
CA THR A 249 0.06 -19.56 -1.35
C THR A 249 0.33 -19.85 0.12
N LYS A 250 -0.29 -20.90 0.64
CA LYS A 250 -0.06 -21.38 2.01
C LYS A 250 1.34 -21.94 2.20
N GLU A 251 1.92 -22.50 1.15
CA GLU A 251 3.28 -23.07 1.17
C GLU A 251 4.32 -21.95 1.30
N GLU A 252 4.19 -20.87 0.54
CA GLU A 252 5.02 -19.66 0.72
C GLU A 252 4.87 -19.11 2.14
N MET A 253 3.63 -19.03 2.64
CA MET A 253 3.36 -18.51 3.99
C MET A 253 4.04 -19.37 5.07
N ALA A 254 3.97 -20.68 4.94
CA ALA A 254 4.65 -21.62 5.85
C ALA A 254 6.17 -21.52 5.78
N LEU A 255 6.73 -21.31 4.59
CA LEU A 255 8.16 -21.03 4.38
C LEU A 255 8.56 -19.72 5.07
N LEU A 256 7.87 -18.64 4.75
CA LEU A 256 8.18 -17.29 5.22
C LEU A 256 8.00 -17.14 6.74
N ALA A 257 7.10 -17.90 7.35
CA ALA A 257 6.97 -17.98 8.81
C ALA A 257 8.27 -18.44 9.51
N ARG A 258 9.06 -19.29 8.86
CA ARG A 258 10.35 -19.78 9.38
C ARG A 258 11.54 -18.86 9.06
N HIS A 259 11.32 -17.85 8.22
CA HIS A 259 12.37 -16.95 7.72
C HIS A 259 12.05 -15.45 7.94
N LYS A 260 11.41 -15.14 9.08
CA LYS A 260 11.05 -13.74 9.44
C LYS A 260 12.26 -12.85 9.71
N ASP A 261 13.40 -13.42 10.00
CA ASP A 261 14.70 -12.75 10.11
C ASP A 261 15.20 -12.24 8.75
N VAL A 262 14.83 -12.90 7.66
CA VAL A 262 15.25 -12.58 6.29
C VAL A 262 14.16 -11.83 5.52
N ALA A 263 12.90 -12.30 5.59
CA ALA A 263 11.83 -11.83 4.72
C ALA A 263 10.69 -11.16 5.48
N SER A 264 10.24 -10.01 4.98
CA SER A 264 8.92 -9.45 5.28
C SER A 264 7.92 -9.82 4.19
N VAL A 265 6.65 -9.87 4.55
CA VAL A 265 5.58 -10.48 3.77
C VAL A 265 4.46 -9.49 3.52
N GLU A 266 4.06 -9.36 2.26
CA GLU A 266 2.86 -8.63 1.85
C GLU A 266 1.80 -9.60 1.31
N VAL A 267 0.54 -9.30 1.61
CA VAL A 267 -0.63 -9.94 0.98
C VAL A 267 -1.58 -8.87 0.48
N THR A 268 -2.46 -9.23 -0.46
CA THR A 268 -3.46 -8.29 -1.00
C THR A 268 -4.86 -8.61 -0.49
N PRO A 269 -5.75 -7.60 -0.38
CA PRO A 269 -7.17 -7.84 -0.09
C PRO A 269 -7.84 -8.80 -1.09
N GLN A 270 -7.42 -8.78 -2.35
CA GLN A 270 -7.93 -9.67 -3.40
C GLN A 270 -7.64 -11.13 -3.07
N HIS A 271 -6.40 -11.49 -2.75
CA HIS A 271 -6.04 -12.86 -2.38
C HIS A 271 -6.70 -13.34 -1.08
N LEU A 272 -6.97 -12.41 -0.15
CA LEU A 272 -7.68 -12.72 1.10
C LEU A 272 -9.19 -12.90 0.93
N THR A 273 -9.79 -12.31 -0.13
CA THR A 273 -11.26 -12.18 -0.23
C THR A 273 -11.86 -12.95 -1.41
N LEU A 274 -11.13 -13.05 -2.54
CA LEU A 274 -11.63 -13.65 -3.78
C LEU A 274 -11.08 -15.08 -3.92
N GLU A 275 -11.95 -16.06 -3.79
CA GLU A 275 -11.63 -17.47 -4.06
C GLU A 275 -11.63 -17.71 -5.58
N ALA A 276 -10.61 -18.40 -6.11
CA ALA A 276 -10.37 -18.51 -7.54
C ALA A 276 -11.58 -19.00 -8.35
N ASN A 277 -12.18 -20.16 -7.97
CA ASN A 277 -13.26 -20.73 -8.76
C ASN A 277 -14.47 -19.79 -8.80
N ALA A 278 -14.87 -19.26 -7.65
CA ALA A 278 -16.00 -18.34 -7.56
C ALA A 278 -15.69 -17.03 -8.31
N ALA A 279 -14.47 -16.50 -8.18
CA ALA A 279 -14.06 -15.25 -8.83
C ALA A 279 -14.02 -15.40 -10.36
N TYR A 280 -13.40 -16.45 -10.90
CA TYR A 280 -13.36 -16.68 -12.35
C TYR A 280 -14.76 -16.95 -12.91
N GLN A 281 -15.63 -17.65 -12.18
CA GLN A 281 -17.01 -17.87 -12.59
C GLN A 281 -17.81 -16.55 -12.66
N ALA A 282 -17.62 -15.65 -11.70
CA ALA A 282 -18.38 -14.40 -11.62
C ALA A 282 -17.80 -13.28 -12.50
N LEU A 283 -16.48 -13.18 -12.60
CA LEU A 283 -15.76 -12.05 -13.18
C LEU A 283 -15.05 -12.38 -14.50
N GLY A 284 -14.88 -13.66 -14.84
CA GLY A 284 -14.13 -14.08 -16.03
C GLY A 284 -12.72 -13.53 -16.04
N THR A 285 -12.35 -12.89 -17.13
CA THR A 285 -11.01 -12.26 -17.33
C THR A 285 -10.71 -11.14 -16.34
N LYS A 286 -11.71 -10.51 -15.72
CA LYS A 286 -11.50 -9.48 -14.69
C LYS A 286 -10.87 -10.06 -13.40
N ALA A 287 -11.02 -11.37 -13.15
CA ALA A 287 -10.39 -12.06 -12.01
C ALA A 287 -8.89 -12.35 -12.21
N GLN A 288 -8.36 -12.11 -13.41
CA GLN A 288 -6.97 -12.42 -13.76
C GLN A 288 -6.00 -11.37 -13.18
N MET A 289 -5.08 -11.81 -12.32
CA MET A 289 -3.97 -11.04 -11.77
C MET A 289 -2.71 -11.93 -11.61
N ASN A 290 -1.56 -11.36 -11.28
CA ASN A 290 -0.29 -12.04 -11.07
C ASN A 290 0.32 -11.68 -9.70
N PRO A 291 0.56 -12.66 -8.79
CA PRO A 291 0.17 -14.08 -8.90
C PRO A 291 -1.36 -14.26 -8.99
N PRO A 292 -1.85 -15.39 -9.54
CA PRO A 292 -3.28 -15.62 -9.65
C PRO A 292 -3.98 -15.74 -8.30
N LEU A 293 -5.29 -15.47 -8.29
CA LEU A 293 -6.17 -15.89 -7.22
C LEU A 293 -6.06 -17.40 -7.00
N ARG A 294 -6.17 -17.84 -5.76
CA ARG A 294 -6.03 -19.24 -5.37
C ARG A 294 -7.33 -19.79 -4.78
N ASN A 295 -7.37 -21.10 -4.59
CA ASN A 295 -8.50 -21.77 -3.93
C ASN A 295 -8.56 -21.49 -2.42
N ALA A 296 -9.65 -21.90 -1.78
CA ALA A 296 -9.94 -21.66 -0.36
C ALA A 296 -8.82 -22.12 0.58
N ALA A 297 -8.14 -23.25 0.29
CA ALA A 297 -7.07 -23.75 1.14
C ALA A 297 -5.85 -22.84 1.19
N HIS A 298 -5.55 -22.13 0.11
CA HIS A 298 -4.51 -21.10 0.11
C HIS A 298 -4.97 -19.84 0.85
N GLN A 299 -6.23 -19.40 0.67
CA GLN A 299 -6.78 -18.28 1.44
C GLN A 299 -6.72 -18.52 2.94
N GLU A 300 -7.10 -19.71 3.41
CA GLU A 300 -6.97 -20.12 4.82
C GLU A 300 -5.52 -19.98 5.32
N GLY A 301 -4.54 -20.38 4.49
CA GLY A 301 -3.12 -20.22 4.79
C GLY A 301 -2.67 -18.75 4.86
N LEU A 302 -3.19 -17.88 4.00
CA LEU A 302 -2.93 -16.43 4.06
C LEU A 302 -3.53 -15.81 5.32
N TRP A 303 -4.78 -16.13 5.66
CA TRP A 303 -5.42 -15.68 6.89
C TRP A 303 -4.70 -16.18 8.14
N TRP A 304 -4.25 -17.43 8.14
CA TRP A 304 -3.37 -17.94 9.20
C TRP A 304 -2.11 -17.07 9.35
N GLY A 305 -1.41 -16.81 8.25
CA GLY A 305 -0.20 -15.96 8.26
C GLY A 305 -0.46 -14.55 8.76
N LEU A 306 -1.61 -13.97 8.41
CA LEU A 306 -2.01 -12.64 8.85
C LEU A 306 -2.29 -12.61 10.36
N THR A 307 -3.01 -13.60 10.89
CA THR A 307 -3.35 -13.69 12.31
C THR A 307 -2.17 -14.10 13.20
N GLN A 308 -1.22 -14.89 12.67
CA GLN A 308 0.00 -15.30 13.40
C GLN A 308 1.14 -14.26 13.30
N GLY A 309 0.93 -13.12 12.64
CA GLY A 309 1.95 -12.08 12.54
C GLY A 309 3.06 -12.36 11.53
N VAL A 310 2.86 -13.32 10.62
CA VAL A 310 3.79 -13.60 9.51
C VAL A 310 3.71 -12.51 8.46
N VAL A 311 2.49 -12.05 8.12
CA VAL A 311 2.26 -10.92 7.21
C VAL A 311 2.66 -9.61 7.90
N ASP A 312 3.40 -8.76 7.21
CA ASP A 312 3.88 -7.47 7.72
C ASP A 312 3.12 -6.28 7.12
N VAL A 313 2.63 -6.42 5.90
CA VAL A 313 2.02 -5.34 5.11
C VAL A 313 0.82 -5.84 4.30
N LEU A 314 -0.19 -4.99 4.16
CA LEU A 314 -1.25 -5.09 3.17
C LEU A 314 -0.97 -4.09 2.05
N GLY A 315 -0.75 -4.59 0.82
CA GLY A 315 -0.68 -3.79 -0.40
C GLY A 315 -1.83 -4.14 -1.33
N SER A 316 -2.34 -3.18 -2.10
CA SER A 316 -3.50 -3.46 -2.95
C SER A 316 -3.15 -4.14 -4.26
N ASP A 317 -1.90 -4.06 -4.69
CA ASP A 317 -1.50 -4.39 -6.07
C ASP A 317 -2.48 -3.77 -7.10
N HIS A 318 -2.82 -2.49 -6.89
CA HIS A 318 -3.70 -1.76 -7.80
C HIS A 318 -3.07 -1.72 -9.19
N ALA A 319 -3.58 -2.56 -10.07
CA ALA A 319 -3.03 -2.76 -11.42
C ALA A 319 -4.15 -2.62 -12.48
N PRO A 320 -4.64 -1.40 -12.73
CA PRO A 320 -5.81 -1.14 -13.56
C PRO A 320 -5.54 -1.42 -15.04
N HIS A 321 -6.57 -1.92 -15.71
CA HIS A 321 -6.69 -2.08 -17.16
C HIS A 321 -8.08 -1.63 -17.58
N THR A 322 -8.23 -1.11 -18.80
CA THR A 322 -9.55 -0.68 -19.29
C THR A 322 -10.48 -1.87 -19.46
N LEU A 323 -11.80 -1.61 -19.48
CA LEU A 323 -12.80 -2.66 -19.73
C LEU A 323 -12.60 -3.34 -21.10
N GLU A 324 -12.18 -2.59 -22.13
CA GLU A 324 -11.88 -3.12 -23.46
C GLU A 324 -10.68 -4.08 -23.43
N GLU A 325 -9.66 -3.75 -22.64
CA GLU A 325 -8.51 -4.64 -22.48
C GLU A 325 -8.89 -5.91 -21.70
N LYS A 326 -9.71 -5.78 -20.66
CA LYS A 326 -10.20 -6.92 -19.88
C LYS A 326 -11.25 -7.75 -20.62
N ALA A 327 -11.90 -7.21 -21.66
CA ALA A 327 -12.83 -7.96 -22.53
C ALA A 327 -12.14 -8.85 -23.56
N LYS A 328 -10.82 -8.75 -23.74
CA LYS A 328 -10.08 -9.64 -24.64
C LYS A 328 -10.17 -11.07 -24.15
N SER A 329 -10.21 -12.01 -25.10
CA SER A 329 -10.16 -13.43 -24.78
C SER A 329 -8.84 -13.80 -24.09
N TYR A 330 -8.88 -14.70 -23.11
CA TYR A 330 -7.68 -15.29 -22.53
C TYR A 330 -6.96 -16.16 -23.57
N PRO A 331 -5.62 -16.12 -23.69
CA PRO A 331 -4.65 -15.45 -22.83
C PRO A 331 -4.28 -14.01 -23.26
N ALA A 332 -4.92 -13.43 -24.28
CA ALA A 332 -4.59 -12.09 -24.78
C ALA A 332 -5.03 -10.96 -23.81
N THR A 333 -5.90 -11.24 -22.85
CA THR A 333 -6.28 -10.31 -21.80
C THR A 333 -5.12 -10.05 -20.83
N PRO A 334 -4.85 -8.78 -20.44
CA PRO A 334 -3.79 -8.47 -19.49
C PRO A 334 -4.17 -8.86 -18.05
N SER A 335 -3.18 -9.27 -17.25
CA SER A 335 -3.32 -9.54 -15.83
C SER A 335 -3.25 -8.24 -15.02
N GLY A 336 -4.11 -8.12 -14.03
CA GLY A 336 -4.23 -6.98 -13.12
C GLY A 336 -5.68 -6.56 -12.90
N MET A 337 -5.94 -6.04 -11.72
CA MET A 337 -7.23 -5.49 -11.30
C MET A 337 -7.03 -4.27 -10.40
N PRO A 338 -7.99 -3.31 -10.35
CA PRO A 338 -7.90 -2.19 -9.43
C PRO A 338 -8.12 -2.64 -7.97
N GLY A 339 -7.48 -1.95 -7.02
CA GLY A 339 -7.52 -2.33 -5.61
C GLY A 339 -7.36 -1.20 -4.60
N VAL A 340 -6.68 -0.09 -4.95
CA VAL A 340 -6.31 0.96 -3.98
C VAL A 340 -7.51 1.57 -3.27
N GLN A 341 -8.59 1.87 -3.97
CA GLN A 341 -9.79 2.46 -3.40
C GLN A 341 -10.57 1.48 -2.52
N THR A 342 -10.52 0.20 -2.82
CA THR A 342 -11.27 -0.84 -2.12
C THR A 342 -10.51 -1.49 -0.96
N LEU A 343 -9.20 -1.18 -0.79
CA LEU A 343 -8.36 -1.76 0.26
C LEU A 343 -9.00 -1.56 1.64
N VAL A 344 -9.30 -0.32 2.01
CA VAL A 344 -9.83 0.00 3.35
C VAL A 344 -11.22 -0.61 3.56
N PRO A 345 -12.24 -0.36 2.73
CA PRO A 345 -13.59 -0.87 2.99
C PRO A 345 -13.66 -2.41 2.99
N ILE A 346 -12.90 -3.10 2.13
CA ILE A 346 -12.85 -4.58 2.14
C ILE A 346 -12.23 -5.08 3.44
N MET A 347 -11.14 -4.48 3.90
CA MET A 347 -10.48 -4.94 5.12
C MET A 347 -11.26 -4.54 6.38
N LEU A 348 -11.98 -3.42 6.39
CA LEU A 348 -12.90 -3.07 7.48
C LEU A 348 -14.11 -4.03 7.57
N ASP A 349 -14.59 -4.53 6.43
CA ASP A 349 -15.60 -5.59 6.40
C ASP A 349 -15.10 -6.86 7.10
N HIS A 350 -13.84 -7.26 6.85
CA HIS A 350 -13.19 -8.36 7.55
C HIS A 350 -12.94 -8.06 9.05
N VAL A 351 -12.65 -6.80 9.42
CA VAL A 351 -12.59 -6.38 10.84
C VAL A 351 -13.95 -6.56 11.50
N ASN A 352 -15.02 -6.09 10.88
CA ASN A 352 -16.40 -6.24 11.39
C ASN A 352 -16.86 -7.69 11.46
N ALA A 353 -16.36 -8.54 10.57
CA ALA A 353 -16.58 -9.99 10.61
C ALA A 353 -15.73 -10.71 11.68
N GLY A 354 -14.85 -10.01 12.41
CA GLY A 354 -14.01 -10.57 13.45
C GLY A 354 -12.81 -11.39 12.96
N GLN A 355 -12.47 -11.30 11.68
CA GLN A 355 -11.33 -12.02 11.09
C GLN A 355 -9.97 -11.41 11.42
N LEU A 356 -9.93 -10.09 11.68
CA LEU A 356 -8.76 -9.39 12.23
C LEU A 356 -9.22 -8.22 13.12
N SER A 357 -8.35 -7.79 14.06
CA SER A 357 -8.64 -6.61 14.88
C SER A 357 -8.33 -5.32 14.09
N LEU A 358 -8.99 -4.20 14.47
CA LEU A 358 -8.70 -2.90 13.90
C LEU A 358 -7.24 -2.46 14.15
N ALA A 359 -6.69 -2.75 15.33
CA ALA A 359 -5.27 -2.50 15.64
C ALA A 359 -4.34 -3.28 14.70
N ARG A 360 -4.70 -4.54 14.34
CA ARG A 360 -3.92 -5.33 13.38
C ARG A 360 -4.02 -4.77 11.97
N PHE A 361 -5.20 -4.28 11.55
CA PHE A 361 -5.36 -3.57 10.29
C PHE A 361 -4.45 -2.33 10.24
N VAL A 362 -4.44 -1.50 11.29
CA VAL A 362 -3.55 -0.33 11.42
C VAL A 362 -2.08 -0.74 11.38
N ASP A 363 -1.70 -1.84 12.04
CA ASP A 363 -0.33 -2.35 11.95
C ASP A 363 0.05 -2.70 10.51
N LEU A 364 -0.81 -3.42 9.79
CA LEU A 364 -0.55 -3.88 8.43
C LEU A 364 -0.54 -2.76 7.36
N THR A 365 -1.25 -1.66 7.60
CA THR A 365 -1.43 -0.59 6.61
C THR A 365 -0.72 0.71 6.96
N SER A 366 -0.18 0.84 8.16
CA SER A 366 0.48 2.10 8.59
C SER A 366 1.79 1.83 9.31
N ALA A 367 1.79 1.19 10.49
CA ALA A 367 3.00 0.95 11.27
C ALA A 367 3.92 -0.12 10.63
N GLY A 368 3.36 -1.13 9.99
CA GLY A 368 4.11 -2.14 9.23
C GLY A 368 4.88 -1.56 8.06
N PRO A 369 4.22 -0.85 7.12
CA PRO A 369 4.91 -0.09 6.07
C PRO A 369 6.03 0.79 6.61
N GLN A 370 5.77 1.54 7.69
CA GLN A 370 6.80 2.37 8.34
C GLN A 370 8.04 1.55 8.73
N ARG A 371 7.84 0.41 9.40
CA ARG A 371 8.95 -0.45 9.86
C ARG A 371 9.69 -1.11 8.72
N ILE A 372 8.96 -1.58 7.70
CA ILE A 372 9.53 -2.36 6.61
C ILE A 372 10.35 -1.49 5.67
N PHE A 373 9.86 -0.30 5.33
CA PHE A 373 10.48 0.60 4.37
C PHE A 373 11.28 1.74 5.02
N GLY A 374 11.27 1.85 6.35
CA GLY A 374 12.00 2.93 7.05
C GLY A 374 11.41 4.32 6.80
N ILE A 375 10.09 4.43 6.70
CA ILE A 375 9.39 5.68 6.45
C ILE A 375 9.57 6.63 7.64
N ALA A 376 9.92 7.89 7.37
CA ALA A 376 10.12 8.91 8.39
C ALA A 376 8.85 9.73 8.61
N GLY A 377 8.41 9.81 9.86
CA GLY A 377 7.34 10.71 10.29
C GLY A 377 5.92 10.28 9.92
N LYS A 378 5.69 9.06 9.43
CA LYS A 378 4.37 8.52 9.06
C LYS A 378 4.10 7.18 9.76
N GLY A 379 2.85 6.71 9.68
CA GLY A 379 2.44 5.38 10.15
C GLY A 379 2.01 5.31 11.63
N ARG A 380 1.95 6.44 12.34
CA ARG A 380 1.47 6.54 13.72
C ARG A 380 0.77 7.87 13.98
N ILE A 381 -0.24 7.86 14.84
CA ILE A 381 -0.76 9.08 15.47
C ILE A 381 0.09 9.33 16.71
N ALA A 382 1.07 10.23 16.59
CA ALA A 382 1.96 10.64 17.66
C ALA A 382 2.45 12.08 17.44
N VAL A 383 2.71 12.81 18.52
CA VAL A 383 3.23 14.19 18.43
C VAL A 383 4.52 14.21 17.63
N GLY A 384 4.63 15.16 16.69
CA GLY A 384 5.76 15.33 15.78
C GLY A 384 5.67 14.53 14.46
N TYR A 385 4.74 13.58 14.35
CA TYR A 385 4.46 12.88 13.10
C TYR A 385 3.66 13.77 12.13
N ASP A 386 3.77 13.49 10.84
CA ASP A 386 2.94 14.11 9.83
C ASP A 386 1.47 13.77 10.15
N ALA A 387 0.58 14.75 9.99
CA ALA A 387 -0.83 14.57 10.29
C ALA A 387 -1.55 13.89 9.11
N ASP A 388 -1.09 12.67 8.79
CA ASP A 388 -1.75 11.78 7.84
C ASP A 388 -2.72 10.90 8.62
N LEU A 389 -4.00 11.04 8.30
CA LEU A 389 -5.07 10.40 9.06
C LEU A 389 -6.09 9.79 8.10
N THR A 390 -6.59 8.62 8.47
CA THR A 390 -7.75 7.98 7.84
C THR A 390 -8.88 7.92 8.85
N VAL A 391 -9.98 8.60 8.58
CA VAL A 391 -11.16 8.60 9.44
C VAL A 391 -12.17 7.61 8.87
N VAL A 392 -12.65 6.68 9.71
CA VAL A 392 -13.55 5.62 9.29
C VAL A 392 -14.78 5.50 10.19
N ASP A 393 -15.93 5.18 9.58
CA ASP A 393 -17.12 4.73 10.28
C ASP A 393 -17.22 3.20 10.20
N LEU A 394 -17.02 2.51 11.33
CA LEU A 394 -17.10 1.05 11.40
C LEU A 394 -18.54 0.51 11.30
N LYS A 395 -19.56 1.36 11.43
CA LYS A 395 -20.96 0.96 11.41
C LYS A 395 -21.61 1.17 10.04
N ALA A 396 -21.06 2.07 9.23
CA ALA A 396 -21.58 2.40 7.91
C ALA A 396 -21.63 1.15 7.02
N GLU A 397 -22.75 0.96 6.33
CA GLU A 397 -22.95 -0.13 5.37
C GLU A 397 -23.11 0.45 3.97
N HIS A 398 -22.29 -0.01 3.04
CA HIS A 398 -22.32 0.42 1.64
C HIS A 398 -22.25 -0.78 0.71
N VAL A 399 -22.76 -0.60 -0.51
CA VAL A 399 -22.48 -1.50 -1.63
C VAL A 399 -21.36 -0.86 -2.46
N ILE A 400 -20.32 -1.61 -2.75
CA ILE A 400 -19.26 -1.14 -3.64
C ILE A 400 -19.79 -1.17 -5.06
N GLU A 401 -19.90 -0.01 -5.70
CA GLU A 401 -20.38 0.13 -7.06
C GLU A 401 -19.24 0.61 -7.98
N ASN A 402 -19.34 0.31 -9.29
CA ASN A 402 -18.32 0.76 -10.24
C ASN A 402 -18.30 2.28 -10.43
N ASP A 403 -19.42 2.96 -10.24
CA ASP A 403 -19.53 4.42 -10.36
C ASP A 403 -18.88 5.18 -9.18
N TRP A 404 -18.64 4.49 -8.05
CA TRP A 404 -17.84 5.03 -6.95
C TRP A 404 -16.33 5.05 -7.26
N ILE A 405 -15.87 4.28 -8.27
CA ILE A 405 -14.44 4.11 -8.55
C ILE A 405 -13.88 5.34 -9.28
N GLY A 406 -12.97 6.05 -8.60
CA GLY A 406 -12.27 7.23 -9.13
C GLY A 406 -11.16 6.93 -10.14
N SER A 407 -10.71 5.67 -10.23
CA SER A 407 -9.73 5.21 -11.23
C SER A 407 -10.29 5.30 -12.64
N LYS A 408 -9.45 5.67 -13.61
CA LYS A 408 -9.84 5.71 -15.04
C LYS A 408 -10.38 4.41 -15.59
N CYS A 409 -9.98 3.28 -15.02
CA CYS A 409 -10.47 1.97 -15.46
C CYS A 409 -12.00 1.79 -15.25
N GLY A 410 -12.62 2.52 -14.30
CA GLY A 410 -14.06 2.58 -14.08
C GLY A 410 -14.72 1.26 -13.64
N TRP A 411 -13.97 0.36 -12.99
CA TRP A 411 -14.49 -0.91 -12.50
C TRP A 411 -13.70 -1.41 -11.27
N THR A 412 -14.30 -2.34 -10.53
CA THR A 412 -13.64 -3.04 -9.43
C THR A 412 -14.06 -4.52 -9.41
N PRO A 413 -13.17 -5.45 -8.98
CA PRO A 413 -13.56 -6.85 -8.81
C PRO A 413 -14.56 -7.07 -7.67
N PHE A 414 -14.80 -6.05 -6.85
CA PHE A 414 -15.71 -6.09 -5.70
C PHE A 414 -17.07 -5.43 -5.96
N ALA A 415 -17.37 -5.06 -7.23
CA ALA A 415 -18.67 -4.46 -7.57
C ALA A 415 -19.84 -5.33 -7.12
N GLY A 416 -20.87 -4.71 -6.52
CA GLY A 416 -22.04 -5.37 -5.95
C GLY A 416 -21.83 -5.97 -4.55
N ARG A 417 -20.61 -5.93 -4.00
CA ARG A 417 -20.34 -6.44 -2.65
C ARG A 417 -20.83 -5.45 -1.59
N LYS A 418 -21.69 -5.92 -0.69
CA LYS A 418 -22.05 -5.19 0.52
C LYS A 418 -20.93 -5.32 1.54
N VAL A 419 -20.48 -4.19 2.07
CA VAL A 419 -19.43 -4.09 3.09
C VAL A 419 -19.90 -3.30 4.30
N ARG A 420 -19.33 -3.59 5.46
CA ARG A 420 -19.52 -2.83 6.69
C ARG A 420 -18.20 -2.24 7.15
N GLY A 421 -18.20 -0.93 7.35
CA GLY A 421 -17.00 -0.11 7.59
C GLY A 421 -16.63 0.68 6.34
N TRP A 422 -16.53 2.02 6.48
CA TRP A 422 -16.33 2.90 5.34
C TRP A 422 -15.38 4.05 5.66
N PRO A 423 -14.48 4.45 4.73
CA PRO A 423 -13.65 5.64 4.88
C PRO A 423 -14.51 6.90 4.73
N ILE A 424 -14.49 7.76 5.74
CA ILE A 424 -15.21 9.04 5.77
C ILE A 424 -14.29 10.19 5.43
N GLY A 425 -13.01 10.12 5.80
CA GLY A 425 -12.05 11.18 5.56
C GLY A 425 -10.64 10.70 5.39
N THR A 426 -9.89 11.40 4.55
CA THR A 426 -8.45 11.21 4.33
C THR A 426 -7.76 12.55 4.47
N PHE A 427 -6.81 12.62 5.40
CA PHE A 427 -5.98 13.80 5.62
C PHE A 427 -4.53 13.47 5.26
N VAL A 428 -3.89 14.38 4.55
CA VAL A 428 -2.49 14.30 4.14
C VAL A 428 -1.77 15.53 4.66
N ARG A 429 -0.89 15.35 5.63
CA ARG A 429 -0.23 16.44 6.36
C ARG A 429 -1.21 17.53 6.83
N GLY A 430 -2.30 17.08 7.47
CA GLY A 430 -3.34 17.93 8.03
C GLY A 430 -4.25 18.62 7.00
N ARG A 431 -4.04 18.41 5.70
CA ARG A 431 -4.95 18.89 4.65
C ARG A 431 -6.02 17.84 4.39
N ARG A 432 -7.23 18.29 4.23
CA ARG A 432 -8.37 17.45 3.88
C ARG A 432 -8.24 17.05 2.41
N ALA A 433 -7.70 15.87 2.14
CA ALA A 433 -7.60 15.32 0.79
C ALA A 433 -8.95 14.74 0.31
N MET A 434 -9.75 14.20 1.26
CA MET A 434 -11.13 13.77 1.03
C MET A 434 -11.92 13.87 2.34
N TRP A 435 -13.19 14.25 2.25
CA TRP A 435 -14.16 14.20 3.35
C TRP A 435 -15.55 13.90 2.81
N GLU A 436 -16.23 12.89 3.35
CA GLU A 436 -17.57 12.44 2.96
C GLU A 436 -17.76 12.25 1.44
N GLY A 437 -16.70 11.74 0.78
CA GLY A 437 -16.68 11.52 -0.66
C GLY A 437 -16.29 12.73 -1.51
N GLU A 438 -16.21 13.92 -0.93
CA GLU A 438 -15.78 15.13 -1.63
C GLU A 438 -14.26 15.25 -1.61
N LEU A 439 -13.65 15.44 -2.79
CA LEU A 439 -12.21 15.65 -2.93
C LEU A 439 -11.81 17.07 -2.54
N GLY A 440 -10.69 17.18 -1.82
CA GLY A 440 -9.99 18.45 -1.59
C GLY A 440 -9.06 18.82 -2.74
N GLU A 441 -8.02 19.61 -2.44
CA GLU A 441 -7.00 20.00 -3.40
C GLU A 441 -5.85 18.99 -3.44
N ALA A 442 -5.24 18.83 -4.62
CA ALA A 442 -4.01 18.07 -4.78
C ALA A 442 -2.86 18.68 -3.93
N GLY A 443 -2.03 17.85 -3.39
CA GLY A 443 -0.97 18.37 -2.51
C GLY A 443 -0.12 17.27 -1.89
N GLY A 444 -0.03 16.10 -2.54
CA GLY A 444 0.90 15.06 -2.17
C GLY A 444 2.35 15.48 -2.42
N ASP A 445 3.22 15.05 -1.52
CA ASP A 445 4.67 15.25 -1.59
C ASP A 445 5.39 13.90 -1.55
N PRO A 446 6.67 13.85 -1.98
CA PRO A 446 7.48 12.67 -1.84
C PRO A 446 7.60 12.22 -0.38
N VAL A 447 7.34 10.94 -0.14
CA VAL A 447 7.56 10.30 1.18
C VAL A 447 9.04 10.36 1.54
N ARG A 448 9.33 10.64 2.81
CA ARG A 448 10.70 10.68 3.34
C ARG A 448 11.07 9.35 3.98
N PHE A 449 12.29 8.93 3.78
CA PHE A 449 12.84 7.70 4.35
C PHE A 449 14.00 8.01 5.29
N SER A 450 14.11 7.32 6.42
CA SER A 450 15.08 7.60 7.48
C SER A 450 16.55 7.53 7.01
N GLU A 451 16.85 6.64 6.07
CA GLU A 451 18.21 6.48 5.52
C GLU A 451 18.62 7.57 4.54
N ALA A 452 17.63 8.25 3.93
CA ALA A 452 17.85 9.36 3.00
C ALA A 452 17.83 10.74 3.69
N LEU A 453 17.50 10.80 5.00
CA LEU A 453 17.55 12.06 5.75
C LEU A 453 19.00 12.50 5.99
N PRO A 454 19.28 13.82 5.96
CA PRO A 454 20.56 14.34 6.42
C PRO A 454 20.84 13.82 7.84
N LYS A 455 22.05 13.35 8.08
CA LYS A 455 22.48 13.01 9.44
C LYS A 455 22.39 14.28 10.28
N ALA A 456 21.76 14.20 11.45
CA ALA A 456 21.78 15.32 12.39
C ALA A 456 23.26 15.66 12.67
N THR A 457 23.64 16.91 12.40
CA THR A 457 24.93 17.42 12.84
C THR A 457 24.92 17.39 14.36
N ALA A 458 25.86 16.61 14.95
CA ALA A 458 26.02 16.46 16.38
C ALA A 458 26.38 17.79 17.06
#